data_483a28844e3783b70c180345d3d68fdc
#
_entry.id   483a28844e3783b70c180345d3d68fdc
#
_cell.length_a   1.000
_cell.length_b   1.000
_cell.length_c   1.000
_cell.angle_alpha   90.00
_cell.angle_beta   90.00
_cell.angle_gamma   90.00
#
_symmetry.space_group_name_H-M   'P 1'
#
loop_
_entity.id
_entity.type
_entity.pdbx_description
1 polymer ?
#
loop_
_entity_poly.entity_id
_entity_poly.type
_entity_poly.pdbx_seq_one_letter_code
_entity_poly.pdbx_strand_id
1 'polypeptide(L)'
;MTLRLTPEMLASAYDFLRTTDPFKGWRLPESDDIGFCVIADPRRFADFGVENGVPTIRVSTARNGHAVTLLSTIAHECIHLHQYLRGLETKGEHNADFRRRAKRVCAAHGYDLKTF
;
A
#
# COMPACT_ATOMS: atom_id res chain seq x y z
N MET A 1 -10.80 4.51 18.74
CA MET A 1 -11.81 3.69 18.04
C MET A 1 -11.14 2.84 16.97
N THR A 2 -11.46 1.57 16.93
CA THR A 2 -10.92 0.65 15.94
C THR A 2 -11.64 0.82 14.61
N LEU A 3 -10.90 0.85 13.51
CA LEU A 3 -11.47 0.92 12.18
C LEU A 3 -12.09 -0.42 11.78
N ARG A 4 -13.24 -0.33 11.15
CA ARG A 4 -13.85 -1.48 10.48
C ARG A 4 -13.48 -1.41 9.01
N LEU A 5 -12.58 -2.31 8.58
CA LEU A 5 -12.07 -2.29 7.22
C LEU A 5 -13.08 -2.88 6.23
N THR A 6 -13.23 -2.19 5.10
CA THR A 6 -13.98 -2.67 3.95
C THR A 6 -13.14 -2.40 2.70
N PRO A 7 -13.38 -3.12 1.58
CA PRO A 7 -12.68 -2.81 0.33
C PRO A 7 -12.87 -1.35 -0.11
N GLU A 8 -14.04 -0.77 0.11
CA GLU A 8 -14.32 0.62 -0.24
C GLU A 8 -13.47 1.59 0.58
N MET A 9 -13.27 1.29 1.86
CA MET A 9 -12.41 2.10 2.72
C MET A 9 -10.95 2.02 2.26
N LEU A 10 -10.48 0.83 1.86
CA LEU A 10 -9.13 0.66 1.32
C LEU A 10 -8.95 1.47 0.04
N ALA A 11 -9.93 1.42 -0.85
CA ALA A 11 -9.91 2.19 -2.09
C ALA A 11 -9.84 3.70 -1.82
N SER A 12 -10.61 4.19 -0.84
CA SER A 12 -10.62 5.60 -0.48
C SER A 12 -9.28 6.04 0.11
N ALA A 13 -8.67 5.21 0.96
CA ALA A 13 -7.36 5.49 1.53
C ALA A 13 -6.29 5.52 0.44
N TYR A 14 -6.35 4.60 -0.49
CA TYR A 14 -5.46 4.56 -1.64
C TYR A 14 -5.60 5.84 -2.49
N ASP A 15 -6.83 6.24 -2.78
CA ASP A 15 -7.08 7.45 -3.58
C ASP A 15 -6.57 8.70 -2.88
N PHE A 16 -6.70 8.77 -1.55
CA PHE A 16 -6.10 9.85 -0.79
C PHE A 16 -4.58 9.88 -0.98
N LEU A 17 -3.92 8.73 -0.80
CA LEU A 17 -2.45 8.65 -0.92
C LEU A 17 -1.97 9.02 -2.32
N ARG A 18 -2.67 8.57 -3.37
CA ARG A 18 -2.31 8.86 -4.77
C ARG A 18 -2.18 10.36 -5.05
N THR A 19 -2.92 11.17 -4.33
CA THR A 19 -2.94 12.63 -4.54
C THR A 19 -1.88 13.35 -3.74
N THR A 20 -1.09 12.63 -2.95
CA THR A 20 -0.07 13.21 -2.07
C THR A 20 1.34 12.91 -2.56
N ASP A 21 2.32 13.72 -2.12
CA ASP A 21 3.73 13.44 -2.41
C ASP A 21 4.21 12.22 -1.62
N PRO A 22 5.09 11.38 -2.17
CA PRO A 22 5.63 11.45 -3.53
C PRO A 22 4.77 10.76 -4.59
N PHE A 23 3.65 10.15 -4.18
CA PHE A 23 2.84 9.29 -5.03
C PHE A 23 2.22 10.01 -6.24
N LYS A 24 1.88 11.28 -6.09
CA LYS A 24 1.19 12.01 -7.15
C LYS A 24 1.97 12.08 -8.46
N GLY A 25 3.31 11.98 -8.39
CA GLY A 25 4.15 11.96 -9.58
C GLY A 25 4.35 10.58 -10.18
N TRP A 26 3.85 9.54 -9.54
CA TRP A 26 4.10 8.15 -9.97
C TRP A 26 3.09 7.63 -10.98
N ARG A 27 2.02 8.35 -11.23
CA ARG A 27 0.94 7.95 -12.15
C ARG A 27 0.33 6.59 -11.78
N LEU A 28 0.06 6.41 -10.50
CA LEU A 28 -0.64 5.20 -10.04
C LEU A 28 -2.05 5.15 -10.64
N PRO A 29 -2.56 3.95 -10.94
CA PRO A 29 -3.90 3.82 -11.51
C PRO A 29 -4.97 4.30 -10.53
N GLU A 30 -6.15 4.61 -11.05
CA GLU A 30 -7.30 4.91 -10.21
C GLU A 30 -7.73 3.66 -9.44
N SER A 31 -8.39 3.86 -8.30
CA SER A 31 -8.81 2.75 -7.46
C SER A 31 -9.71 1.75 -8.18
N ASP A 32 -10.49 2.21 -9.18
CA ASP A 32 -11.37 1.33 -9.95
C ASP A 32 -10.60 0.33 -10.82
N ASP A 33 -9.33 0.60 -11.09
CA ASP A 33 -8.51 -0.24 -11.97
C ASP A 33 -7.66 -1.26 -11.22
N ILE A 34 -7.73 -1.29 -9.89
CA ILE A 34 -7.01 -2.26 -9.07
C ILE A 34 -7.96 -2.93 -8.08
N GLY A 35 -7.52 -4.06 -7.52
CA GLY A 35 -8.31 -4.80 -6.55
C GLY A 35 -7.93 -4.45 -5.12
N PHE A 36 -8.94 -4.48 -4.25
CA PHE A 36 -8.75 -4.31 -2.80
C PHE A 36 -9.44 -5.45 -2.08
N CYS A 37 -8.74 -6.08 -1.15
CA CYS A 37 -9.24 -7.23 -0.42
C CYS A 37 -8.93 -7.10 1.06
N VAL A 38 -9.92 -7.37 1.90
CA VAL A 38 -9.74 -7.42 3.35
C VAL A 38 -9.54 -8.88 3.74
N ILE A 39 -8.45 -9.16 4.45
CA ILE A 39 -8.14 -10.51 4.91
C ILE A 39 -8.01 -10.52 6.44
N ALA A 40 -8.00 -11.73 7.02
CA ALA A 40 -7.86 -11.90 8.47
C ALA A 40 -6.63 -12.78 8.74
N ASP A 41 -5.45 -12.20 8.58
CA ASP A 41 -4.19 -12.90 8.82
C ASP A 41 -3.39 -12.17 9.90
N PRO A 42 -3.26 -12.74 11.12
CA PRO A 42 -2.54 -12.06 12.20
C PRO A 42 -1.03 -12.00 11.99
N ARG A 43 -0.49 -12.71 11.00
CA ARG A 43 0.94 -12.78 10.75
C ARG A 43 1.47 -11.66 9.86
N ARG A 44 0.59 -10.89 9.24
CA ARG A 44 1.00 -9.83 8.31
C ARG A 44 0.08 -8.63 8.39
N PHE A 45 0.60 -7.46 8.01
CA PHE A 45 -0.22 -6.25 7.85
C PHE A 45 -0.97 -6.26 6.53
N ALA A 46 -0.29 -6.61 5.43
CA ALA A 46 -0.84 -6.59 4.10
C ALA A 46 0.10 -7.32 3.14
N ASP A 47 -0.36 -7.52 1.91
CA ASP A 47 0.52 -7.90 0.82
C ASP A 47 0.00 -7.35 -0.50
N PHE A 48 0.83 -7.46 -1.53
CA PHE A 48 0.49 -7.11 -2.89
C PHE A 48 0.60 -8.35 -3.77
N GLY A 49 -0.35 -8.50 -4.68
CA GLY A 49 -0.31 -9.59 -5.64
C GLY A 49 -1.11 -9.26 -6.88
N VAL A 50 -1.08 -10.16 -7.86
CA VAL A 50 -1.85 -10.03 -9.08
C VAL A 50 -2.84 -11.18 -9.13
N GLU A 51 -4.14 -10.87 -9.15
CA GLU A 51 -5.22 -11.85 -9.17
C GLU A 51 -6.01 -11.70 -10.47
N ASN A 52 -6.03 -12.76 -11.29
CA ASN A 52 -6.70 -12.75 -12.60
C ASN A 52 -6.25 -11.56 -13.46
N GLY A 53 -4.96 -11.25 -13.42
CA GLY A 53 -4.40 -10.13 -14.19
C GLY A 53 -4.62 -8.75 -13.58
N VAL A 54 -5.27 -8.66 -12.42
CA VAL A 54 -5.57 -7.39 -11.75
C VAL A 54 -4.62 -7.20 -10.56
N PRO A 55 -3.82 -6.12 -10.51
CA PRO A 55 -3.03 -5.80 -9.33
C PRO A 55 -3.95 -5.62 -8.12
N THR A 56 -3.64 -6.28 -7.02
CA THR A 56 -4.51 -6.32 -5.85
C THR A 56 -3.73 -6.07 -4.57
N ILE A 57 -4.24 -5.17 -3.74
CA ILE A 57 -3.71 -4.88 -2.41
C ILE A 57 -4.62 -5.56 -1.39
N ARG A 58 -4.04 -6.45 -0.57
CA ARG A 58 -4.77 -7.16 0.48
C ARG A 58 -4.31 -6.64 1.83
N VAL A 59 -5.24 -6.26 2.69
CA VAL A 59 -4.95 -5.64 3.98
C VAL A 59 -5.62 -6.45 5.09
N SER A 60 -4.85 -6.77 6.13
CA SER A 60 -5.33 -7.58 7.24
C SER A 60 -6.07 -6.74 8.27
N THR A 61 -7.25 -7.22 8.69
CA THR A 61 -8.02 -6.62 9.78
C THR A 61 -7.30 -6.79 11.11
N ALA A 62 -6.48 -7.84 11.25
CA ALA A 62 -5.86 -8.19 12.53
C ALA A 62 -4.83 -7.15 12.99
N ARG A 63 -4.26 -6.35 12.08
CA ARG A 63 -3.15 -5.45 12.40
C ARG A 63 -3.36 -4.00 11.94
N ASN A 64 -4.49 -3.66 11.40
CA ASN A 64 -4.75 -2.33 10.82
C ASN A 64 -5.99 -1.68 11.44
N GLY A 65 -6.05 -1.69 12.78
CA GLY A 65 -7.20 -1.16 13.52
C GLY A 65 -7.25 0.36 13.65
N HIS A 66 -6.18 1.07 13.25
CA HIS A 66 -6.10 2.52 13.38
C HIS A 66 -5.76 3.19 12.05
N ALA A 67 -6.26 4.41 11.87
CA ALA A 67 -6.14 5.14 10.60
C ALA A 67 -4.68 5.34 10.16
N VAL A 68 -3.79 5.72 11.08
CA VAL A 68 -2.38 5.94 10.75
C VAL A 68 -1.70 4.64 10.32
N THR A 69 -1.97 3.55 11.03
CA THR A 69 -1.43 2.24 10.65
C THR A 69 -1.94 1.83 9.27
N LEU A 70 -3.24 2.02 9.02
CA LEU A 70 -3.83 1.67 7.73
C LEU A 70 -3.19 2.45 6.59
N LEU A 71 -3.04 3.76 6.75
CA LEU A 71 -2.43 4.60 5.71
C LEU A 71 -0.99 4.21 5.44
N SER A 72 -0.20 3.97 6.49
CA SER A 72 1.19 3.52 6.36
C SER A 72 1.27 2.18 5.64
N THR A 73 0.38 1.25 5.98
CA THR A 73 0.32 -0.08 5.37
C THR A 73 0.01 0.03 3.87
N ILE A 74 -1.00 0.80 3.51
CA ILE A 74 -1.37 0.97 2.10
C ILE A 74 -0.26 1.69 1.34
N ALA A 75 0.38 2.69 1.94
CA ALA A 75 1.51 3.39 1.34
C ALA A 75 2.66 2.42 1.00
N HIS A 76 2.94 1.48 1.89
CA HIS A 76 3.94 0.43 1.66
C HIS A 76 3.57 -0.40 0.42
N GLU A 77 2.31 -0.83 0.33
CA GLU A 77 1.85 -1.64 -0.81
C GLU A 77 1.80 -0.84 -2.10
N CYS A 78 1.60 0.48 -2.04
CA CYS A 78 1.66 1.35 -3.22
C CYS A 78 3.06 1.34 -3.87
N ILE A 79 4.11 1.18 -3.07
CA ILE A 79 5.47 1.06 -3.62
C ILE A 79 5.59 -0.24 -4.43
N HIS A 80 5.08 -1.35 -3.89
CA HIS A 80 5.08 -2.62 -4.63
C HIS A 80 4.25 -2.52 -5.91
N LEU A 81 3.09 -1.89 -5.85
CA LEU A 81 2.25 -1.66 -7.04
C LEU A 81 3.01 -0.87 -8.10
N HIS A 82 3.65 0.22 -7.70
CA HIS A 82 4.42 1.06 -8.62
C HIS A 82 5.55 0.27 -9.26
N GLN A 83 6.29 -0.52 -8.46
CA GLN A 83 7.37 -1.35 -8.97
C GLN A 83 6.85 -2.40 -9.97
N TYR A 84 5.73 -3.02 -9.66
CA TYR A 84 5.10 -3.99 -10.56
C TYR A 84 4.76 -3.35 -11.91
N LEU A 85 4.11 -2.18 -11.87
CA LEU A 85 3.71 -1.47 -13.10
C LEU A 85 4.89 -0.98 -13.92
N ARG A 86 6.03 -0.74 -13.30
CA ARG A 86 7.25 -0.27 -13.96
C ARG A 86 8.23 -1.39 -14.27
N GLY A 87 7.89 -2.64 -13.97
CA GLY A 87 8.78 -3.77 -14.21
C GLY A 87 10.02 -3.79 -13.31
N LEU A 88 9.94 -3.16 -12.14
CA LEU A 88 11.06 -3.06 -11.19
C LEU A 88 10.94 -4.03 -10.01
N GLU A 89 9.89 -4.83 -10.00
CA GLU A 89 9.61 -5.74 -8.90
C GLU A 89 10.56 -6.94 -8.91
N THR A 90 11.02 -7.33 -7.72
CA THR A 90 11.80 -8.55 -7.51
C THR A 90 11.10 -9.42 -6.47
N LYS A 91 10.06 -10.13 -6.89
CA LYS A 91 9.33 -11.15 -6.11
C LYS A 91 9.03 -10.76 -4.66
N GLY A 92 8.48 -9.55 -4.47
CA GLY A 92 8.06 -9.08 -3.15
C GLY A 92 9.19 -8.65 -2.23
N GLU A 93 10.42 -8.62 -2.69
CA GLU A 93 11.54 -8.19 -1.87
C GLU A 93 11.62 -6.68 -1.76
N HIS A 94 12.14 -6.21 -0.63
CA HIS A 94 12.40 -4.79 -0.43
C HIS A 94 13.81 -4.46 -0.96
N ASN A 95 13.91 -4.39 -2.29
CA ASN A 95 15.18 -4.12 -2.96
C ASN A 95 15.64 -2.65 -2.77
N ALA A 96 16.77 -2.29 -3.38
CA ALA A 96 17.32 -0.93 -3.22
C ALA A 96 16.36 0.14 -3.74
N ASP A 97 15.65 -0.13 -4.84
CA ASP A 97 14.64 0.79 -5.37
C ASP A 97 13.50 0.98 -4.37
N PHE A 98 13.00 -0.13 -3.78
CA PHE A 98 11.97 -0.06 -2.74
C PHE A 98 12.43 0.80 -1.57
N ARG A 99 13.63 0.57 -1.07
CA ARG A 99 14.16 1.29 0.08
C ARG A 99 14.31 2.80 -0.19
N ARG A 100 14.72 3.17 -1.41
CA ARG A 100 14.79 4.58 -1.80
C ARG A 100 13.43 5.25 -1.78
N ARG A 101 12.42 4.56 -2.31
CA ARG A 101 11.04 5.07 -2.36
C ARG A 101 10.44 5.13 -0.97
N ALA A 102 10.67 4.12 -0.14
CA ALA A 102 10.21 4.09 1.24
C ALA A 102 10.73 5.29 2.04
N LYS A 103 11.99 5.65 1.86
CA LYS A 103 12.58 6.83 2.50
C LYS A 103 11.82 8.10 2.14
N ARG A 104 11.49 8.27 0.87
CA ARG A 104 10.76 9.45 0.39
C ARG A 104 9.33 9.49 0.92
N VAL A 105 8.66 8.34 0.93
CA VAL A 105 7.30 8.23 1.42
C VAL A 105 7.25 8.54 2.91
N CYS A 106 8.13 7.95 3.70
CA CYS A 106 8.17 8.17 5.14
C CYS A 106 8.49 9.63 5.48
N ALA A 107 9.41 10.25 4.73
CA ALA A 107 9.74 11.65 4.94
C ALA A 107 8.56 12.57 4.63
N ALA A 108 7.82 12.28 3.56
CA ALA A 108 6.68 13.11 3.15
C ALA A 108 5.48 12.96 4.09
N HIS A 109 5.25 11.75 4.61
CA HIS A 109 4.05 11.45 5.40
C HIS A 109 4.30 11.36 6.90
N GLY A 110 5.55 11.39 7.35
CA GLY A 110 5.87 11.29 8.75
C GLY A 110 5.80 9.88 9.32
N TYR A 111 5.92 8.86 8.47
CA TYR A 111 5.95 7.47 8.94
C TYR A 111 7.32 7.10 9.46
N ASP A 112 7.36 6.16 10.40
CA ASP A 112 8.62 5.62 10.93
C ASP A 112 9.23 4.63 9.92
N LEU A 113 10.37 4.99 9.36
CA LEU A 113 11.04 4.16 8.36
C LEU A 113 11.41 2.79 8.90
N LYS A 114 11.69 2.67 10.20
CA LYS A 114 12.08 1.39 10.81
C LYS A 114 10.95 0.37 10.82
N THR A 115 9.71 0.84 10.88
CA THR A 115 8.53 -0.03 10.96
C THR A 115 7.71 -0.05 9.67
N PHE A 116 8.14 0.70 8.69
CA PHE A 116 7.39 0.87 7.42
C PHE A 116 7.40 -0.38 6.54
#